data_136956e6ee6da9a74eb4f4dec9f25caf
#
_entry.id   136956e6ee6da9a74eb4f4dec9f25caf
#
_cell.length_a   1.000
_cell.length_b   1.000
_cell.length_c   1.000
_cell.angle_alpha   90.00
_cell.angle_beta   90.00
_cell.angle_gamma   90.00
#
_symmetry.space_group_name_H-M   'P 1'
#
loop_
_entity.id
_entity.type
_entity.pdbx_description
1 polymer ?
#
loop_
_entity_poly.entity_id
_entity_poly.type
_entity_poly.pdbx_seq_one_letter_code
_entity_poly.pdbx_strand_id
1 'polypeptide(L)'
;AFNDALLQVVGENGNIVMPCQDYYNTEPLFWENPPVSMNLTDKIRENTPGYDIYTSGHRLMGVLVDDIRSRKNAYHSYHPNCGFVSIGKDSKYLMSNQPLSFPLGMKSPIGKMYQMDNSYTLLIGVDYDNCTSWHLAEHMSMVRGIILQGGCIKKAGKDIWKKYLDYDLNSDEFIEIGRQYEKSAQVKIAKVANSVCRFFKMKEAIDFAYEYLKKK
;
A
#
# COMPACT_ATOMS: atom_id res chain seq x y z
N ALA A 1 16.65 -14.69 3.34
CA ALA A 1 16.69 -15.58 2.17
C ALA A 1 15.81 -15.09 0.99
N PHE A 2 14.48 -14.97 1.11
CA PHE A 2 13.63 -14.57 -0.03
C PHE A 2 13.92 -13.14 -0.49
N ASN A 3 13.90 -12.18 0.43
CA ASN A 3 14.19 -10.78 0.12
C ASN A 3 15.62 -10.58 -0.40
N ASP A 4 16.59 -11.39 0.04
CA ASP A 4 17.96 -11.31 -0.49
C ASP A 4 18.02 -11.75 -1.94
N ALA A 5 17.25 -12.79 -2.32
CA ALA A 5 17.13 -13.20 -3.71
C ALA A 5 16.46 -12.11 -4.57
N LEU A 6 15.41 -11.45 -4.07
CA LEU A 6 14.81 -10.32 -4.78
C LEU A 6 15.81 -9.17 -4.96
N LEU A 7 16.57 -8.83 -3.92
CA LEU A 7 17.60 -7.78 -4.01
C LEU A 7 18.70 -8.13 -5.02
N GLN A 8 19.10 -9.40 -5.09
CA GLN A 8 20.05 -9.86 -6.12
C GLN A 8 19.48 -9.72 -7.54
N VAL A 9 18.19 -10.03 -7.73
CA VAL A 9 17.54 -9.94 -9.04
C VAL A 9 17.41 -8.49 -9.51
N VAL A 10 17.00 -7.57 -8.63
CA VAL A 10 16.85 -6.15 -9.01
C VAL A 10 18.21 -5.44 -9.13
N GLY A 11 19.25 -5.97 -8.50
CA GLY A 11 20.61 -5.44 -8.54
C GLY A 11 20.76 -4.06 -7.90
N GLU A 12 21.92 -3.46 -8.04
CA GLU A 12 22.29 -2.20 -7.39
C GLU A 12 21.48 -0.99 -7.89
N ASN A 13 20.95 -1.05 -9.09
CA ASN A 13 20.16 0.01 -9.70
C ASN A 13 18.65 -0.15 -9.53
N GLY A 14 18.21 -1.28 -8.95
CA GLY A 14 16.80 -1.55 -8.73
C GLY A 14 16.31 -1.12 -7.35
N ASN A 15 15.00 -1.21 -7.17
CA ASN A 15 14.33 -0.92 -5.92
C ASN A 15 13.34 -2.02 -5.58
N ILE A 16 13.21 -2.37 -4.30
CA ILE A 16 12.10 -3.13 -3.76
C ILE A 16 11.24 -2.18 -2.94
N VAL A 17 9.96 -2.14 -3.23
CA VAL A 17 8.97 -1.34 -2.50
C VAL A 17 7.87 -2.27 -2.01
N MET A 18 7.54 -2.21 -0.72
CA MET A 18 6.48 -3.00 -0.12
C MET A 18 5.49 -2.10 0.62
N PRO A 19 4.18 -2.38 0.55
CA PRO A 19 3.21 -1.72 1.43
C PRO A 19 3.53 -2.07 2.88
N CYS A 20 3.41 -1.08 3.76
CA CYS A 20 3.73 -1.17 5.17
C CYS A 20 2.59 -0.50 5.94
N GLN A 21 1.39 -1.03 5.76
CA GLN A 21 0.15 -0.45 6.23
C GLN A 21 -0.12 -0.82 7.69
N ASP A 22 -0.69 0.12 8.44
CA ASP A 22 -1.16 -0.11 9.81
C ASP A 22 -2.69 -0.02 9.86
N TYR A 23 -3.36 -1.16 9.83
CA TYR A 23 -4.82 -1.24 9.85
C TYR A 23 -5.45 -0.79 11.17
N TYR A 24 -4.68 -0.79 12.26
CA TYR A 24 -5.19 -0.35 13.57
C TYR A 24 -5.07 1.15 13.78
N ASN A 25 -4.32 1.85 12.94
CA ASN A 25 -4.19 3.30 13.00
C ASN A 25 -5.06 3.95 11.92
N THR A 26 -6.33 3.60 11.90
CA THR A 26 -7.34 4.09 10.95
C THR A 26 -8.56 4.62 11.69
N GLU A 27 -9.44 5.35 10.99
CA GLU A 27 -10.68 5.89 11.56
C GLU A 27 -11.60 4.75 12.05
N PRO A 28 -11.87 4.61 13.36
CA PRO A 28 -12.62 3.49 13.90
C PRO A 28 -14.09 3.44 13.47
N LEU A 29 -14.63 4.52 12.93
CA LEU A 29 -15.99 4.53 12.35
C LEU A 29 -16.12 3.62 11.13
N PHE A 30 -15.01 3.31 10.44
CA PHE A 30 -14.98 2.45 9.25
C PHE A 30 -14.53 1.01 9.57
N TRP A 31 -14.37 0.67 10.85
CA TRP A 31 -14.02 -0.71 11.20
C TRP A 31 -15.24 -1.61 11.11
N GLU A 32 -15.13 -2.69 10.33
CA GLU A 32 -16.22 -3.63 10.07
C GLU A 32 -16.04 -4.97 10.80
N ASN A 33 -14.79 -5.35 11.08
CA ASN A 33 -14.46 -6.66 11.63
C ASN A 33 -13.52 -6.57 12.86
N PRO A 34 -14.05 -6.41 14.08
CA PRO A 34 -15.44 -6.14 14.42
C PRO A 34 -15.82 -4.66 14.22
N PRO A 35 -17.10 -4.34 13.99
CA PRO A 35 -17.57 -2.97 13.98
C PRO A 35 -17.45 -2.33 15.36
N VAL A 36 -17.23 -1.02 15.39
CA VAL A 36 -17.09 -0.25 16.63
C VAL A 36 -18.33 0.57 16.91
N SER A 37 -18.84 0.50 18.13
CA SER A 37 -19.92 1.38 18.58
C SER A 37 -19.47 2.86 18.57
N MET A 38 -20.33 3.76 18.11
CA MET A 38 -20.04 5.19 17.99
C MET A 38 -19.54 5.84 19.31
N ASN A 39 -20.05 5.38 20.44
CA ASN A 39 -19.65 5.88 21.76
C ASN A 39 -18.22 5.48 22.19
N LEU A 40 -17.59 4.54 21.47
CA LEU A 40 -16.22 4.09 21.74
C LEU A 40 -15.19 4.75 20.80
N THR A 41 -15.62 5.38 19.72
CA THR A 41 -14.72 5.89 18.68
C THR A 41 -13.75 6.95 19.21
N ASP A 42 -14.23 7.90 20.03
CA ASP A 42 -13.37 8.92 20.60
C ASP A 42 -12.35 8.33 21.58
N LYS A 43 -12.78 7.37 22.41
CA LYS A 43 -11.88 6.67 23.32
C LYS A 43 -10.79 5.87 22.55
N ILE A 44 -11.13 5.28 21.43
CA ILE A 44 -10.14 4.59 20.55
C ILE A 44 -9.16 5.61 19.98
N ARG A 45 -9.64 6.71 19.41
CA ARG A 45 -8.77 7.78 18.86
C ARG A 45 -7.81 8.34 19.90
N GLU A 46 -8.29 8.59 21.13
CA GLU A 46 -7.49 9.11 22.24
C GLU A 46 -6.41 8.13 22.72
N ASN A 47 -6.64 6.82 22.57
CA ASN A 47 -5.73 5.77 23.03
C ASN A 47 -4.90 5.13 21.90
N THR A 48 -5.12 5.53 20.64
CA THR A 48 -4.32 5.04 19.52
C THR A 48 -2.93 5.68 19.58
N PRO A 49 -1.85 4.88 19.67
CA PRO A 49 -0.49 5.43 19.69
C PRO A 49 -0.14 6.09 18.36
N GLY A 50 0.63 7.17 18.43
CA GLY A 50 1.12 7.85 17.24
C GLY A 50 2.02 6.94 16.40
N TYR A 51 1.79 6.92 15.10
CA TYR A 51 2.55 6.13 14.16
C TYR A 51 4.06 6.39 14.29
N ASP A 52 4.81 5.31 14.42
CA ASP A 52 6.26 5.31 14.48
C ASP A 52 6.78 4.21 13.54
N ILE A 53 7.68 4.58 12.62
CA ILE A 53 8.20 3.69 11.59
C ILE A 53 8.96 2.47 12.13
N TYR A 54 9.42 2.53 13.39
CA TYR A 54 10.20 1.45 13.99
C TYR A 54 9.37 0.55 14.90
N THR A 55 8.36 1.13 15.58
CA THR A 55 7.62 0.43 16.64
C THR A 55 6.17 0.12 16.32
N SER A 56 5.56 0.84 15.35
CA SER A 56 4.18 0.55 14.94
C SER A 56 4.06 -0.84 14.32
N GLY A 57 2.98 -1.54 14.69
CA GLY A 57 2.75 -2.91 14.25
C GLY A 57 2.29 -2.96 12.79
N HIS A 58 2.82 -3.93 12.03
CA HIS A 58 2.39 -4.20 10.64
C HIS A 58 2.04 -5.68 10.49
N ARG A 59 1.41 -6.25 11.50
CA ARG A 59 1.17 -7.71 11.63
C ARG A 59 0.46 -8.33 10.44
N LEU A 60 -0.35 -7.57 9.73
CA LEU A 60 -1.12 -8.05 8.58
C LEU A 60 -0.33 -7.96 7.25
N MET A 61 0.85 -7.34 7.23
CA MET A 61 1.67 -7.21 6.03
C MET A 61 2.62 -8.39 5.79
N GLY A 62 2.83 -9.22 6.80
CA GLY A 62 3.64 -10.45 6.71
C GLY A 62 5.14 -10.26 6.91
N VAL A 63 5.81 -11.39 7.13
CA VAL A 63 7.22 -11.44 7.53
C VAL A 63 8.21 -10.87 6.50
N LEU A 64 7.86 -10.83 5.22
CA LEU A 64 8.73 -10.26 4.18
C LEU A 64 8.84 -8.74 4.35
N VAL A 65 7.76 -8.08 4.73
CA VAL A 65 7.75 -6.65 5.02
C VAL A 65 8.54 -6.35 6.28
N ASP A 66 8.38 -7.15 7.34
CA ASP A 66 9.12 -6.99 8.59
C ASP A 66 10.63 -7.15 8.40
N ASP A 67 11.07 -8.09 7.56
CA ASP A 67 12.48 -8.25 7.21
C ASP A 67 13.02 -7.00 6.51
N ILE A 68 12.33 -6.48 5.49
CA ILE A 68 12.77 -5.25 4.79
C ILE A 68 12.79 -4.05 5.74
N ARG A 69 11.77 -3.88 6.57
CA ARG A 69 11.68 -2.77 7.55
C ARG A 69 12.84 -2.72 8.53
N SER A 70 13.31 -3.88 8.97
CA SER A 70 14.38 -4.00 9.96
C SER A 70 15.78 -3.71 9.41
N ARG A 71 15.92 -3.61 8.08
CA ARG A 71 17.24 -3.41 7.45
C ARG A 71 17.70 -1.96 7.58
N LYS A 72 18.98 -1.74 7.91
CA LYS A 72 19.57 -0.41 8.16
C LYS A 72 19.47 0.55 6.97
N ASN A 73 19.42 0.03 5.74
CA ASN A 73 19.32 0.81 4.51
C ASN A 73 17.88 0.92 3.98
N ALA A 74 16.87 0.56 4.77
CA ALA A 74 15.48 0.73 4.43
C ALA A 74 15.05 2.19 4.63
N TYR A 75 14.27 2.70 3.66
CA TYR A 75 13.59 3.98 3.75
C TYR A 75 12.10 3.76 3.92
N HIS A 76 11.48 4.58 4.76
CA HIS A 76 10.06 4.50 5.07
C HIS A 76 9.34 5.77 4.62
N SER A 77 8.12 5.63 4.16
CA SER A 77 7.22 6.76 4.01
C SER A 77 6.46 7.02 5.32
N TYR A 78 6.19 8.30 5.58
CA TYR A 78 5.52 8.73 6.80
C TYR A 78 4.03 8.90 6.59
N HIS A 79 3.29 7.79 6.62
CA HIS A 79 1.83 7.83 6.63
C HIS A 79 1.29 6.90 7.72
N PRO A 80 0.32 7.33 8.56
CA PRO A 80 -0.11 6.57 9.72
C PRO A 80 -0.72 5.21 9.38
N ASN A 81 -1.37 5.07 8.24
CA ASN A 81 -2.01 3.80 7.84
C ASN A 81 -1.65 3.30 6.43
N CYS A 82 -1.28 4.17 5.49
CA CYS A 82 -0.94 3.80 4.11
C CYS A 82 0.57 3.90 3.83
N GLY A 83 1.41 3.55 4.79
CA GLY A 83 2.86 3.62 4.67
C GLY A 83 3.45 2.60 3.70
N PHE A 84 4.70 2.86 3.29
CA PHE A 84 5.52 1.98 2.47
C PHE A 84 6.93 1.91 3.03
N VAL A 85 7.62 0.83 2.70
CA VAL A 85 9.04 0.65 2.93
C VAL A 85 9.76 0.30 1.63
N SER A 86 10.98 0.77 1.47
CA SER A 86 11.78 0.52 0.28
C SER A 86 13.26 0.34 0.58
N ILE A 87 13.91 -0.54 -0.20
CA ILE A 87 15.36 -0.67 -0.31
C ILE A 87 15.75 -0.56 -1.79
N GLY A 88 16.77 0.21 -2.09
CA GLY A 88 17.34 0.38 -3.42
C GLY A 88 17.79 1.80 -3.70
N LYS A 89 18.24 2.03 -4.93
CA LYS A 89 18.89 3.27 -5.37
C LYS A 89 18.00 4.51 -5.19
N ASP A 90 16.71 4.39 -5.53
CA ASP A 90 15.77 5.52 -5.53
C ASP A 90 14.86 5.54 -4.28
N SER A 91 15.13 4.67 -3.30
CA SER A 91 14.27 4.46 -2.14
C SER A 91 13.98 5.75 -1.36
N LYS A 92 14.98 6.62 -1.19
CA LYS A 92 14.83 7.92 -0.54
C LYS A 92 13.82 8.81 -1.28
N TYR A 93 13.92 8.86 -2.59
CA TYR A 93 12.97 9.62 -3.44
C TYR A 93 11.57 9.00 -3.38
N LEU A 94 11.46 7.69 -3.55
CA LEU A 94 10.19 6.98 -3.57
C LEU A 94 9.42 7.17 -2.26
N MET A 95 10.10 7.09 -1.12
CA MET A 95 9.48 7.19 0.21
C MET A 95 9.28 8.65 0.69
N SER A 96 9.82 9.65 0.00
CA SER A 96 9.71 11.06 0.41
C SER A 96 8.30 11.63 0.18
N ASN A 97 7.89 12.56 1.05
CA ASN A 97 6.75 13.46 0.82
C ASN A 97 5.42 12.79 0.42
N GLN A 98 5.13 11.61 0.96
CA GLN A 98 3.80 11.02 0.82
C GLN A 98 2.77 11.94 1.48
N PRO A 99 1.70 12.37 0.77
CA PRO A 99 0.70 13.26 1.34
C PRO A 99 -0.16 12.54 2.36
N LEU A 100 -0.64 13.29 3.37
CA LEU A 100 -1.57 12.74 4.36
C LEU A 100 -2.96 12.50 3.75
N SER A 101 -3.49 13.46 2.97
CA SER A 101 -4.74 13.27 2.23
C SER A 101 -4.46 12.61 0.88
N PHE A 102 -5.33 11.67 0.48
CA PHE A 102 -5.21 10.91 -0.76
C PHE A 102 -3.85 10.20 -0.87
N PRO A 103 -3.49 9.37 0.14
CA PRO A 103 -2.13 8.85 0.34
C PRO A 103 -1.67 7.85 -0.73
N LEU A 104 -2.56 7.30 -1.56
CA LEU A 104 -2.26 6.35 -2.62
C LEU A 104 -2.40 6.96 -4.04
N GLY A 105 -2.57 8.29 -4.12
CA GLY A 105 -2.63 9.03 -5.39
C GLY A 105 -1.25 9.27 -6.04
N MET A 106 -1.21 10.10 -7.07
CA MET A 106 -0.02 10.35 -7.91
C MET A 106 1.23 10.84 -7.15
N LYS A 107 1.08 11.44 -5.96
CA LYS A 107 2.21 11.89 -5.12
C LYS A 107 2.69 10.82 -4.14
N SER A 108 2.04 9.66 -4.10
CA SER A 108 2.42 8.52 -3.27
C SER A 108 3.65 7.79 -3.81
N PRO A 109 4.24 6.86 -3.05
CA PRO A 109 5.22 5.91 -3.58
C PRO A 109 4.74 5.16 -4.82
N ILE A 110 3.46 4.74 -4.85
CA ILE A 110 2.85 4.08 -6.02
C ILE A 110 2.82 5.02 -7.23
N GLY A 111 2.36 6.27 -7.03
CA GLY A 111 2.30 7.25 -8.12
C GLY A 111 3.67 7.60 -8.70
N LYS A 112 4.71 7.63 -7.86
CA LYS A 112 6.10 7.80 -8.33
C LYS A 112 6.58 6.61 -9.14
N MET A 113 6.32 5.37 -8.66
CA MET A 113 6.67 4.16 -9.40
C MET A 113 5.91 4.04 -10.72
N TYR A 114 4.65 4.49 -10.77
CA TYR A 114 3.86 4.54 -12.01
C TYR A 114 4.50 5.41 -13.10
N GLN A 115 5.25 6.44 -12.70
CA GLN A 115 5.99 7.32 -13.60
C GLN A 115 7.36 6.75 -14.02
N MET A 116 7.78 5.61 -13.47
CA MET A 116 9.04 4.94 -13.82
C MET A 116 8.78 3.86 -14.87
N ASP A 117 9.58 3.83 -15.93
CA ASP A 117 9.36 2.93 -17.09
C ASP A 117 9.43 1.44 -16.75
N ASN A 118 10.25 1.05 -15.77
CA ASN A 118 10.54 -0.33 -15.42
C ASN A 118 10.00 -0.73 -14.04
N SER A 119 8.74 -0.36 -13.75
CA SER A 119 8.07 -0.76 -12.51
C SER A 119 7.19 -1.98 -12.72
N TYR A 120 7.27 -2.93 -11.79
CA TYR A 120 6.53 -4.18 -11.81
C TYR A 120 5.81 -4.41 -10.49
N THR A 121 4.70 -5.13 -10.54
CA THR A 121 4.01 -5.66 -9.36
C THR A 121 4.27 -7.16 -9.26
N LEU A 122 4.62 -7.62 -8.06
CA LEU A 122 4.77 -9.03 -7.71
C LEU A 122 3.83 -9.36 -6.56
N LEU A 123 2.79 -10.14 -6.84
CA LEU A 123 1.90 -10.73 -5.83
C LEU A 123 2.45 -12.10 -5.44
N ILE A 124 2.59 -12.38 -4.14
CA ILE A 124 3.20 -13.60 -3.62
C ILE A 124 2.22 -14.31 -2.70
N GLY A 125 1.62 -15.39 -3.18
CA GLY A 125 0.68 -16.19 -2.38
C GLY A 125 -0.63 -15.49 -2.03
N VAL A 126 -0.94 -14.39 -2.72
CA VAL A 126 -2.17 -13.59 -2.55
C VAL A 126 -2.84 -13.37 -3.91
N ASP A 127 -4.10 -12.97 -3.89
CA ASP A 127 -4.82 -12.63 -5.11
C ASP A 127 -4.86 -11.10 -5.34
N TYR A 128 -5.58 -10.64 -6.32
CA TYR A 128 -5.63 -9.26 -6.78
C TYR A 128 -6.25 -8.30 -5.77
N ASP A 129 -7.11 -8.75 -4.86
CA ASP A 129 -7.61 -7.97 -3.71
C ASP A 129 -6.49 -7.38 -2.84
N ASN A 130 -5.29 -7.98 -2.91
CA ASN A 130 -4.08 -7.49 -2.23
C ASN A 130 -3.19 -6.63 -3.13
N CYS A 131 -3.65 -6.24 -4.32
CA CYS A 131 -2.87 -5.44 -5.26
C CYS A 131 -2.91 -3.95 -4.92
N THR A 132 -2.17 -3.53 -3.91
CA THR A 132 -2.15 -2.14 -3.41
C THR A 132 -1.88 -1.11 -4.52
N SER A 133 -1.13 -1.47 -5.57
CA SER A 133 -0.84 -0.55 -6.68
C SER A 133 -2.10 -0.12 -7.46
N TRP A 134 -3.17 -0.91 -7.45
CA TRP A 134 -4.41 -0.60 -8.15
C TRP A 134 -5.28 0.46 -7.45
N HIS A 135 -5.02 0.73 -6.18
CA HIS A 135 -5.62 1.90 -5.54
C HIS A 135 -5.24 3.22 -6.22
N LEU A 136 -4.10 3.26 -6.94
CA LEU A 136 -3.80 4.43 -7.78
C LEU A 136 -4.84 4.59 -8.90
N ALA A 137 -5.33 3.50 -9.49
CA ALA A 137 -6.40 3.57 -10.49
C ALA A 137 -7.71 4.12 -9.92
N GLU A 138 -8.08 3.76 -8.68
CA GLU A 138 -9.22 4.36 -7.99
C GLU A 138 -9.03 5.86 -7.77
N HIS A 139 -7.82 6.29 -7.33
CA HIS A 139 -7.51 7.71 -7.19
C HIS A 139 -7.55 8.49 -8.50
N MET A 140 -7.06 7.91 -9.60
CA MET A 140 -7.05 8.54 -10.91
C MET A 140 -8.45 8.62 -11.52
N SER A 141 -9.27 7.58 -11.35
CA SER A 141 -10.61 7.51 -11.91
C SER A 141 -11.63 8.36 -11.16
N MET A 142 -11.37 8.66 -9.88
CA MET A 142 -12.27 9.42 -9.00
C MET A 142 -13.69 8.82 -8.90
N VAL A 143 -13.83 7.52 -9.09
CA VAL A 143 -15.14 6.85 -9.05
C VAL A 143 -15.63 6.56 -7.63
N ARG A 144 -14.74 6.70 -6.64
CA ARG A 144 -15.05 6.47 -5.24
C ARG A 144 -15.53 7.73 -4.53
N GLY A 145 -16.43 7.56 -3.56
CA GLY A 145 -16.81 8.64 -2.64
C GLY A 145 -15.61 9.14 -1.84
N ILE A 146 -15.62 10.41 -1.44
CA ILE A 146 -14.62 10.98 -0.55
C ILE A 146 -15.09 10.79 0.90
N ILE A 147 -14.21 10.26 1.75
CA ILE A 147 -14.45 10.04 3.17
C ILE A 147 -13.47 10.86 4.02
N LEU A 148 -13.87 11.11 5.26
CA LEU A 148 -13.01 11.73 6.26
C LEU A 148 -12.32 10.64 7.08
N GLN A 149 -11.14 10.26 6.65
CA GLN A 149 -10.29 9.26 7.32
C GLN A 149 -9.54 9.88 8.51
N GLY A 150 -8.96 9.04 9.35
CA GLY A 150 -8.16 9.48 10.51
C GLY A 150 -6.99 8.55 10.78
N GLY A 151 -6.04 9.08 11.55
CA GLY A 151 -4.91 8.32 12.05
C GLY A 151 -4.08 9.13 13.03
N CYS A 152 -3.46 8.45 13.98
CA CYS A 152 -2.60 9.06 14.97
C CYS A 152 -1.17 9.16 14.46
N ILE A 153 -0.59 10.35 14.48
CA ILE A 153 0.80 10.61 14.12
C ILE A 153 1.61 11.01 15.35
N LYS A 154 2.90 10.71 15.35
CA LYS A 154 3.83 11.20 16.36
C LYS A 154 4.48 12.51 15.88
N LYS A 155 4.29 13.61 16.59
CA LYS A 155 4.89 14.90 16.29
C LYS A 155 5.46 15.55 17.55
N ALA A 156 6.75 15.86 17.54
CA ALA A 156 7.48 16.42 18.67
C ALA A 156 7.25 15.63 19.98
N GLY A 157 7.29 14.31 19.91
CA GLY A 157 7.10 13.40 21.05
C GLY A 157 5.66 13.25 21.54
N LYS A 158 4.69 13.90 20.88
CA LYS A 158 3.26 13.82 21.23
C LYS A 158 2.50 13.02 20.19
N ASP A 159 1.55 12.24 20.65
CA ASP A 159 0.61 11.51 19.81
C ASP A 159 -0.55 12.45 19.46
N ILE A 160 -0.82 12.62 18.18
CA ILE A 160 -1.81 13.58 17.66
C ILE A 160 -2.69 12.89 16.64
N TRP A 161 -3.99 12.77 16.94
CA TRP A 161 -4.97 12.31 15.96
C TRP A 161 -5.15 13.34 14.87
N LYS A 162 -5.01 12.91 13.60
CA LYS A 162 -5.21 13.74 12.42
C LYS A 162 -6.35 13.21 11.60
N LYS A 163 -7.25 14.11 11.17
CA LYS A 163 -8.26 13.82 10.15
C LYS A 163 -7.75 14.29 8.79
N TYR A 164 -8.05 13.52 7.76
CA TYR A 164 -7.64 13.82 6.39
C TYR A 164 -8.63 13.21 5.40
N LEU A 165 -8.64 13.73 4.18
CA LEU A 165 -9.50 13.22 3.13
C LEU A 165 -8.85 12.03 2.43
N ASP A 166 -9.67 11.03 2.11
CA ASP A 166 -9.29 9.93 1.24
C ASP A 166 -10.52 9.46 0.44
N TYR A 167 -10.29 8.60 -0.55
CA TYR A 167 -11.39 7.89 -1.19
C TYR A 167 -11.81 6.68 -0.35
N ASP A 168 -13.09 6.29 -0.50
CA ASP A 168 -13.64 5.04 0.05
C ASP A 168 -13.19 3.87 -0.85
N LEU A 169 -11.94 3.44 -0.64
CA LEU A 169 -11.26 2.46 -1.47
C LEU A 169 -11.87 1.06 -1.31
N ASN A 170 -12.00 0.31 -2.41
CA ASN A 170 -12.57 -1.03 -2.42
C ASN A 170 -11.72 -2.00 -3.24
N SER A 171 -10.92 -2.82 -2.56
CA SER A 171 -10.09 -3.84 -3.18
C SER A 171 -10.84 -5.13 -3.59
N ASP A 172 -12.07 -5.35 -3.13
CA ASP A 172 -12.84 -6.55 -3.47
C ASP A 172 -13.10 -6.65 -4.99
N GLU A 173 -13.26 -5.50 -5.65
CA GLU A 173 -13.42 -5.43 -7.09
C GLU A 173 -12.16 -5.82 -7.87
N PHE A 174 -11.01 -5.78 -7.24
CA PHE A 174 -9.73 -6.09 -7.90
C PHE A 174 -9.62 -7.55 -8.34
N ILE A 175 -10.34 -8.46 -7.70
CA ILE A 175 -10.42 -9.86 -8.14
C ILE A 175 -10.97 -9.95 -9.58
N GLU A 176 -12.09 -9.28 -9.86
CA GLU A 176 -12.70 -9.31 -11.20
C GLU A 176 -11.82 -8.58 -12.22
N ILE A 177 -11.29 -7.41 -11.85
CA ILE A 177 -10.35 -6.66 -12.70
C ILE A 177 -9.15 -7.54 -13.05
N GLY A 178 -8.60 -8.26 -12.07
CA GLY A 178 -7.45 -9.14 -12.24
C GLY A 178 -7.73 -10.32 -13.17
N ARG A 179 -8.90 -10.94 -13.02
CA ARG A 179 -9.33 -12.03 -13.91
C ARG A 179 -9.46 -11.57 -15.37
N GLN A 180 -9.89 -10.34 -15.59
CA GLN A 180 -9.94 -9.77 -16.94
C GLN A 180 -8.55 -9.37 -17.45
N TYR A 181 -7.70 -8.82 -16.57
CA TYR A 181 -6.33 -8.46 -16.92
C TYR A 181 -5.48 -9.69 -17.30
N GLU A 182 -5.64 -10.82 -16.60
CA GLU A 182 -4.96 -12.09 -16.94
C GLU A 182 -5.25 -12.54 -18.37
N LYS A 183 -6.45 -12.26 -18.91
CA LYS A 183 -6.81 -12.60 -20.29
C LYS A 183 -6.06 -11.77 -21.33
N SER A 184 -5.45 -10.65 -20.95
CA SER A 184 -4.61 -9.82 -21.83
C SER A 184 -3.22 -10.40 -22.08
N ALA A 185 -2.88 -11.54 -21.47
CA ALA A 185 -1.59 -12.24 -21.55
C ALA A 185 -0.37 -11.44 -21.03
N GLN A 186 -0.58 -10.41 -20.24
CA GLN A 186 0.50 -9.58 -19.69
C GLN A 186 0.97 -10.04 -18.31
N VAL A 187 0.33 -11.07 -17.73
CA VAL A 187 0.64 -11.59 -16.39
C VAL A 187 1.45 -12.87 -16.48
N LYS A 188 2.64 -12.89 -15.88
CA LYS A 188 3.42 -14.11 -15.66
C LYS A 188 2.99 -14.75 -14.35
N ILE A 189 2.48 -15.98 -14.45
CA ILE A 189 2.04 -16.76 -13.28
C ILE A 189 3.02 -17.91 -13.06
N ALA A 190 3.53 -18.04 -11.84
CA ALA A 190 4.45 -19.10 -11.44
C ALA A 190 4.20 -19.52 -9.99
N LYS A 191 4.79 -20.62 -9.56
CA LYS A 191 4.80 -21.05 -8.16
C LYS A 191 6.18 -20.86 -7.56
N VAL A 192 6.21 -20.29 -6.35
CA VAL A 192 7.38 -20.28 -5.48
C VAL A 192 7.02 -21.07 -4.22
N ALA A 193 7.64 -22.20 -4.02
CA ALA A 193 7.18 -23.21 -3.05
C ALA A 193 5.69 -23.54 -3.27
N ASN A 194 4.86 -23.37 -2.26
CA ASN A 194 3.41 -23.62 -2.36
C ASN A 194 2.59 -22.38 -2.77
N SER A 195 3.23 -21.24 -2.96
CA SER A 195 2.57 -19.96 -3.24
C SER A 195 2.46 -19.70 -4.73
N VAL A 196 1.27 -19.38 -5.21
CA VAL A 196 1.07 -18.85 -6.56
C VAL A 196 1.52 -17.40 -6.58
N CYS A 197 2.41 -17.07 -7.51
CA CYS A 197 2.91 -15.70 -7.69
C CYS A 197 2.44 -15.16 -9.03
N ARG A 198 2.12 -13.86 -9.05
CA ARG A 198 1.76 -13.12 -10.26
C ARG A 198 2.72 -11.96 -10.44
N PHE A 199 3.30 -11.84 -11.63
CA PHE A 199 4.26 -10.80 -11.97
C PHE A 199 3.85 -10.10 -13.26
N PHE A 200 3.74 -8.77 -13.21
CA PHE A 200 3.27 -7.97 -14.32
C PHE A 200 3.77 -6.53 -14.25
N LYS A 201 3.74 -5.85 -15.39
CA LYS A 201 4.07 -4.43 -15.46
C LYS A 201 3.06 -3.58 -14.70
N MET A 202 3.56 -2.80 -13.77
CA MET A 202 2.73 -2.02 -12.85
C MET A 202 1.91 -0.96 -13.58
N LYS A 203 2.53 -0.19 -14.48
CA LYS A 203 1.85 0.88 -15.21
C LYS A 203 0.71 0.35 -16.08
N GLU A 204 0.98 -0.68 -16.89
CA GLU A 204 -0.02 -1.27 -17.78
C GLU A 204 -1.22 -1.84 -17.00
N ALA A 205 -0.96 -2.45 -15.84
CA ALA A 205 -2.00 -2.99 -14.99
C ALA A 205 -2.84 -1.90 -14.31
N ILE A 206 -2.23 -0.79 -13.90
CA ILE A 206 -2.94 0.38 -13.35
C ILE A 206 -3.79 1.04 -14.44
N ASP A 207 -3.24 1.23 -15.65
CA ASP A 207 -3.98 1.80 -16.78
C ASP A 207 -5.19 0.94 -17.14
N PHE A 208 -5.04 -0.41 -17.13
CA PHE A 208 -6.15 -1.33 -17.35
C PHE A 208 -7.23 -1.21 -16.27
N ALA A 209 -6.82 -1.19 -14.99
CA ALA A 209 -7.75 -1.03 -13.87
C ALA A 209 -8.49 0.32 -13.93
N TYR A 210 -7.79 1.39 -14.28
CA TYR A 210 -8.37 2.73 -14.48
C TYR A 210 -9.46 2.72 -15.57
N GLU A 211 -9.17 2.14 -16.75
CA GLU A 211 -10.14 2.05 -17.83
C GLU A 211 -11.35 1.17 -17.48
N TYR A 212 -11.14 0.12 -16.69
CA TYR A 212 -12.22 -0.72 -16.18
C TYR A 212 -13.14 0.07 -15.24
N LEU A 213 -12.55 0.76 -14.26
CA LEU A 213 -13.30 1.52 -13.25
C LEU A 213 -14.12 2.67 -13.86
N LYS A 214 -13.60 3.34 -14.90
CA LYS A 214 -14.30 4.42 -15.59
C LYS A 214 -15.52 3.98 -16.40
N LYS A 215 -15.66 2.70 -16.73
CA LYS A 215 -16.78 2.17 -17.49
C LYS A 215 -17.98 1.79 -16.63
N LYS A 216 -17.80 1.81 -15.29
CA LYS A 216 -18.87 1.59 -14.31
C LYS A 216 -19.57 2.90 -13.96
#